data_17b48c2de30436cbff20fd1d111f044a
#
_entry.id   17b48c2de30436cbff20fd1d111f044a
#
_cell.length_a   1.000
_cell.length_b   1.000
_cell.length_c   1.000
_cell.angle_alpha   90.00
_cell.angle_beta   90.00
_cell.angle_gamma   90.00
#
_symmetry.space_group_name_H-M   'P 1'
#
loop_
_entity.id
_entity.type
_entity.pdbx_description
1 polymer ?
#
loop_
_entity_poly.entity_id
_entity_poly.type
_entity_poly.pdbx_seq_one_letter_code
_entity_poly.pdbx_strand_id
1 'polypeptide(L)'
;MKNFKFYLMAALVAATTCTGFTSCSDDDDAESTVNPATRVVAETKKYDTAILLCTFGSTYNESLDVYNEIIADFRKQFPQTDIYMSFTSRTCIGRAEASTGEARYKLDQWLKAIGDAGYTRVAVQSLHVIPGEEYLSLMNTDIKKNFMIDWYPHIDVLKGANLLSTDDDTDEVAQVLYNHYKDKLAEKKNIVLLMGHGNPDVNYNANTKYSEVQ
;
A
#
# COMPACT_ATOMS: atom_id res chain seq x y z
N MET A 1 5.77 -13.09 25.45
CA MET A 1 7.14 -13.34 24.97
C MET A 1 7.25 -14.83 24.59
N LYS A 2 7.09 -15.17 23.34
CA LYS A 2 7.45 -16.51 22.81
C LYS A 2 7.88 -16.32 21.36
N ASN A 3 9.15 -16.62 21.10
CA ASN A 3 9.81 -16.52 19.80
C ASN A 3 9.23 -17.53 18.83
N PHE A 4 8.75 -17.07 17.69
CA PHE A 4 8.34 -17.90 16.58
C PHE A 4 9.50 -17.96 15.58
N LYS A 5 10.25 -19.07 15.59
CA LYS A 5 11.33 -19.32 14.64
C LYS A 5 10.74 -19.97 13.39
N PHE A 6 10.79 -19.29 12.26
CA PHE A 6 10.55 -19.91 10.96
C PHE A 6 11.79 -20.71 10.55
N TYR A 7 11.60 -22.00 10.29
CA TYR A 7 12.63 -22.88 9.73
C TYR A 7 12.64 -22.71 8.20
N LEU A 8 13.77 -22.25 7.67
CA LEU A 8 14.08 -22.26 6.26
C LEU A 8 14.55 -23.67 5.87
N MET A 9 13.79 -24.38 5.04
CA MET A 9 14.18 -25.66 4.49
C MET A 9 14.90 -25.42 3.16
N ALA A 10 16.23 -25.53 3.17
CA ALA A 10 17.04 -25.49 1.96
C ALA A 10 17.02 -26.88 1.31
N ALA A 11 16.46 -26.98 0.10
CA ALA A 11 16.62 -28.16 -0.74
C ALA A 11 17.78 -27.96 -1.71
N LEU A 12 18.81 -28.77 -1.51
CA LEU A 12 19.98 -28.88 -2.36
C LEU A 12 19.63 -29.71 -3.59
N VAL A 13 19.74 -29.16 -4.80
CA VAL A 13 19.68 -29.95 -6.03
C VAL A 13 21.02 -29.89 -6.73
N ALA A 14 21.57 -31.07 -6.96
CA ALA A 14 22.86 -31.34 -7.52
C ALA A 14 22.96 -30.96 -9.01
N ALA A 15 24.13 -30.44 -9.37
CA ALA A 15 24.52 -30.10 -10.73
C ALA A 15 24.72 -31.36 -11.58
N THR A 16 24.18 -31.34 -12.80
CA THR A 16 24.66 -32.20 -13.90
C THR A 16 25.06 -31.29 -15.05
N THR A 17 26.35 -31.35 -15.37
CA THR A 17 26.98 -30.67 -16.49
C THR A 17 26.62 -31.36 -17.80
N CYS A 18 26.16 -30.58 -18.78
CA CYS A 18 26.25 -30.96 -20.20
C CYS A 18 26.78 -29.76 -21.00
N THR A 19 27.95 -29.95 -21.56
CA THR A 19 28.60 -29.08 -22.54
C THR A 19 27.98 -29.27 -23.92
N GLY A 20 27.78 -28.17 -24.66
CA GLY A 20 27.60 -28.30 -26.10
C GLY A 20 26.90 -27.15 -26.82
N PHE A 21 27.71 -26.35 -27.49
CA PHE A 21 27.47 -25.60 -28.74
C PHE A 21 26.63 -24.30 -28.76
N THR A 22 27.40 -23.27 -29.07
CA THR A 22 27.01 -21.95 -29.59
C THR A 22 26.09 -22.02 -30.79
N SER A 23 25.01 -21.24 -30.74
CA SER A 23 24.41 -20.60 -31.90
C SER A 23 23.84 -19.25 -31.45
N CYS A 24 24.37 -18.17 -32.02
CA CYS A 24 23.79 -16.86 -31.92
C CYS A 24 22.51 -16.84 -32.73
N SER A 25 21.40 -16.60 -32.08
CA SER A 25 20.21 -16.00 -32.65
C SER A 25 19.66 -15.03 -31.62
N ASP A 26 19.57 -13.76 -32.03
CA ASP A 26 18.85 -12.72 -31.31
C ASP A 26 17.37 -13.10 -31.31
N ASP A 27 16.96 -13.84 -30.31
CA ASP A 27 15.57 -13.98 -29.93
C ASP A 27 15.41 -13.26 -28.61
N ASP A 28 14.61 -12.18 -28.62
CA ASP A 28 14.08 -11.54 -27.45
C ASP A 28 13.34 -12.59 -26.63
N ASP A 29 14.05 -13.29 -25.77
CA ASP A 29 13.46 -14.09 -24.68
C ASP A 29 12.76 -13.13 -23.73
N ALA A 30 11.51 -12.82 -24.05
CA ALA A 30 10.58 -12.30 -23.10
C ALA A 30 10.41 -13.37 -22.02
N GLU A 31 11.30 -13.35 -21.04
CA GLU A 31 11.16 -14.07 -19.79
C GLU A 31 9.80 -13.66 -19.23
N SER A 32 8.84 -14.57 -19.33
CA SER A 32 7.51 -14.42 -18.74
C SER A 32 7.70 -14.33 -17.24
N THR A 33 8.03 -13.13 -16.78
CA THR A 33 8.18 -12.85 -15.34
C THR A 33 6.80 -12.94 -14.73
N VAL A 34 6.48 -14.11 -14.19
CA VAL A 34 5.27 -14.33 -13.40
C VAL A 34 5.20 -13.22 -12.36
N ASN A 35 4.09 -12.48 -12.33
CA ASN A 35 3.87 -11.42 -11.36
C ASN A 35 4.10 -11.98 -9.94
N PRO A 36 5.12 -11.53 -9.21
CA PRO A 36 5.48 -12.13 -7.92
C PRO A 36 4.40 -11.96 -6.85
N ALA A 37 3.54 -10.93 -6.94
CA ALA A 37 2.40 -10.75 -6.05
C ALA A 37 1.34 -11.85 -6.22
N THR A 38 1.25 -12.46 -7.39
CA THR A 38 0.29 -13.56 -7.67
C THR A 38 0.49 -14.73 -6.72
N ARG A 39 1.74 -15.08 -6.43
CA ARG A 39 2.05 -16.15 -5.49
C ARG A 39 1.54 -15.83 -4.08
N VAL A 40 1.79 -14.62 -3.61
CA VAL A 40 1.35 -14.18 -2.26
C VAL A 40 -0.17 -14.22 -2.16
N VAL A 41 -0.87 -13.71 -3.18
CA VAL A 41 -2.34 -13.74 -3.19
C VAL A 41 -2.85 -15.18 -3.24
N ALA A 42 -2.28 -16.05 -4.06
CA ALA A 42 -2.68 -17.46 -4.14
C ALA A 42 -2.49 -18.22 -2.81
N GLU A 43 -1.41 -17.93 -2.07
CA GLU A 43 -1.11 -18.55 -0.77
C GLU A 43 -1.96 -18.00 0.39
N THR A 44 -2.46 -16.76 0.28
CA THR A 44 -3.12 -16.05 1.38
C THR A 44 -4.61 -15.85 1.21
N LYS A 45 -5.14 -16.00 0.00
CA LYS A 45 -6.58 -15.84 -0.30
C LYS A 45 -7.43 -16.83 0.50
N LYS A 46 -8.43 -16.30 1.22
CA LYS A 46 -9.39 -17.07 2.01
C LYS A 46 -10.85 -16.72 1.71
N TYR A 47 -11.09 -15.53 1.20
CA TYR A 47 -12.42 -14.96 1.01
C TYR A 47 -12.65 -14.49 -0.42
N ASP A 48 -13.86 -14.10 -0.75
CA ASP A 48 -14.22 -13.52 -2.06
C ASP A 48 -14.11 -12.00 -2.09
N THR A 49 -13.76 -11.40 -0.95
CA THR A 49 -13.58 -9.95 -0.79
C THR A 49 -12.17 -9.66 -0.35
N ALA A 50 -11.56 -8.65 -0.95
CA ALA A 50 -10.26 -8.12 -0.55
C ALA A 50 -10.32 -6.62 -0.24
N ILE A 51 -9.46 -6.17 0.67
CA ILE A 51 -9.13 -4.75 0.85
C ILE A 51 -7.66 -4.57 0.51
N LEU A 52 -7.38 -3.67 -0.41
CA LEU A 52 -6.03 -3.20 -0.71
C LEU A 52 -5.83 -1.83 -0.07
N LEU A 53 -5.00 -1.78 0.96
CA LEU A 53 -4.57 -0.55 1.60
C LEU A 53 -3.46 0.08 0.78
N CYS A 54 -3.59 1.34 0.39
CA CYS A 54 -2.62 2.05 -0.44
C CYS A 54 -2.06 3.26 0.30
N THR A 55 -0.75 3.26 0.55
CA THR A 55 -0.02 4.37 1.17
C THR A 55 1.13 4.81 0.28
N PHE A 56 1.64 6.03 0.46
CA PHE A 56 2.86 6.47 -0.21
C PHE A 56 4.02 5.53 0.11
N GLY A 57 4.09 5.04 1.34
CA GLY A 57 5.15 4.19 1.85
C GLY A 57 6.18 4.94 2.69
N SER A 58 7.04 4.18 3.33
CA SER A 58 8.15 4.69 4.15
C SER A 58 9.35 3.78 4.03
N THR A 59 10.51 4.34 4.38
CA THR A 59 11.79 3.61 4.47
C THR A 59 12.29 3.48 5.91
N TYR A 60 11.51 3.98 6.88
CA TYR A 60 11.84 3.95 8.29
C TYR A 60 11.09 2.80 8.98
N ASN A 61 11.81 2.00 9.77
CA ASN A 61 11.25 0.82 10.43
C ASN A 61 10.05 1.16 11.33
N GLU A 62 10.13 2.26 12.08
CA GLU A 62 9.03 2.71 12.95
C GLU A 62 7.74 2.97 12.17
N SER A 63 7.86 3.49 10.96
CA SER A 63 6.68 3.69 10.08
C SER A 63 6.16 2.37 9.54
N LEU A 64 7.03 1.39 9.28
CA LEU A 64 6.62 0.05 8.84
C LEU A 64 5.85 -0.68 9.93
N ASP A 65 6.24 -0.50 11.20
CA ASP A 65 5.50 -1.05 12.35
C ASP A 65 4.09 -0.46 12.44
N VAL A 66 3.92 0.84 12.24
CA VAL A 66 2.59 1.50 12.19
C VAL A 66 1.72 0.91 11.07
N TYR A 67 2.29 0.64 9.88
CA TYR A 67 1.51 0.00 8.82
C TYR A 67 1.07 -1.42 9.18
N ASN A 68 1.90 -2.18 9.90
CA ASN A 68 1.51 -3.50 10.40
C ASN A 68 0.38 -3.42 11.44
N GLU A 69 0.37 -2.40 12.29
CA GLU A 69 -0.73 -2.13 13.23
C GLU A 69 -2.02 -1.80 12.47
N ILE A 70 -1.97 -0.93 11.46
CA ILE A 70 -3.11 -0.61 10.60
C ILE A 70 -3.67 -1.87 9.94
N ILE A 71 -2.82 -2.73 9.36
CA ILE A 71 -3.24 -4.00 8.77
C ILE A 71 -3.95 -4.89 9.81
N ALA A 72 -3.41 -4.95 11.03
CA ALA A 72 -3.99 -5.75 12.11
C ALA A 72 -5.37 -5.23 12.52
N ASP A 73 -5.55 -3.92 12.60
CA ASP A 73 -6.83 -3.29 12.91
C ASP A 73 -7.87 -3.53 11.81
N PHE A 74 -7.48 -3.43 10.54
CA PHE A 74 -8.35 -3.77 9.42
C PHE A 74 -8.77 -5.25 9.46
N ARG A 75 -7.85 -6.18 9.73
CA ARG A 75 -8.17 -7.60 9.89
C ARG A 75 -9.15 -7.87 11.02
N LYS A 76 -9.05 -7.12 12.11
CA LYS A 76 -9.97 -7.23 13.25
C LYS A 76 -11.35 -6.68 12.90
N GLN A 77 -11.43 -5.59 12.17
CA GLN A 77 -12.68 -4.94 11.78
C GLN A 77 -13.40 -5.68 10.63
N PHE A 78 -12.63 -6.28 9.73
CA PHE A 78 -13.15 -7.00 8.55
C PHE A 78 -12.71 -8.47 8.54
N PRO A 79 -13.22 -9.30 9.47
CA PRO A 79 -12.70 -10.66 9.70
C PRO A 79 -12.93 -11.65 8.55
N GLN A 80 -13.83 -11.32 7.60
CA GLN A 80 -14.13 -12.15 6.42
C GLN A 80 -13.60 -11.51 5.13
N THR A 81 -12.44 -10.85 5.21
CA THR A 81 -11.85 -10.11 4.09
C THR A 81 -10.34 -10.29 4.10
N ASP A 82 -9.76 -10.54 2.95
CA ASP A 82 -8.31 -10.57 2.81
C ASP A 82 -7.76 -9.15 2.75
N ILE A 83 -6.73 -8.87 3.55
CA ILE A 83 -6.14 -7.54 3.67
C ILE A 83 -4.74 -7.55 3.10
N TYR A 84 -4.51 -6.70 2.11
CA TYR A 84 -3.22 -6.46 1.46
C TYR A 84 -2.79 -5.01 1.61
N MET A 85 -1.50 -4.73 1.43
CA MET A 85 -0.98 -3.37 1.44
C MET A 85 -0.01 -3.15 0.30
N SER A 86 -0.15 -2.01 -0.36
CA SER A 86 0.74 -1.53 -1.42
C SER A 86 1.29 -0.15 -1.09
N PHE A 87 2.56 0.08 -1.48
CA PHE A 87 3.13 1.42 -1.55
C PHE A 87 2.95 1.97 -2.96
N THR A 88 2.60 3.26 -3.07
CA THR A 88 2.50 3.94 -4.36
C THR A 88 3.87 4.46 -4.83
N SER A 89 4.79 4.77 -3.91
CA SER A 89 6.14 5.22 -4.24
C SER A 89 7.09 4.06 -4.56
N ARG A 90 7.55 3.99 -5.82
CA ARG A 90 8.56 2.99 -6.25
C ARG A 90 9.88 3.12 -5.47
N THR A 91 10.26 4.35 -5.12
CA THR A 91 11.47 4.60 -4.33
C THR A 91 11.33 4.01 -2.93
N CYS A 92 10.17 4.17 -2.28
CA CYS A 92 9.92 3.59 -0.97
C CYS A 92 9.89 2.05 -1.04
N ILE A 93 9.31 1.46 -2.09
CA ILE A 93 9.33 0.00 -2.30
C ILE A 93 10.78 -0.50 -2.28
N GLY A 94 11.62 -0.03 -3.20
CA GLY A 94 12.99 -0.53 -3.32
C GLY A 94 13.86 -0.31 -2.09
N ARG A 95 13.71 0.83 -1.41
CA ARG A 95 14.48 1.13 -0.19
C ARG A 95 13.99 0.32 1.02
N ALA A 96 12.68 0.17 1.19
CA ALA A 96 12.13 -0.64 2.27
C ALA A 96 12.48 -2.13 2.10
N GLU A 97 12.43 -2.64 0.88
CA GLU A 97 12.87 -4.00 0.55
C GLU A 97 14.36 -4.19 0.87
N ALA A 98 15.22 -3.24 0.48
CA ALA A 98 16.65 -3.29 0.78
C ALA A 98 16.96 -3.23 2.28
N SER A 99 16.14 -2.52 3.08
CA SER A 99 16.36 -2.37 4.52
C SER A 99 15.80 -3.53 5.36
N THR A 100 14.71 -4.14 4.94
CA THR A 100 14.02 -5.19 5.70
C THR A 100 14.28 -6.60 5.17
N GLY A 101 14.73 -6.74 3.92
CA GLY A 101 14.81 -8.02 3.21
C GLY A 101 13.46 -8.63 2.84
N GLU A 102 12.35 -7.91 3.10
CA GLU A 102 11.00 -8.35 2.75
C GLU A 102 10.63 -7.89 1.35
N ALA A 103 10.17 -8.81 0.50
CA ALA A 103 9.69 -8.48 -0.82
C ALA A 103 8.47 -7.55 -0.77
N ARG A 104 8.51 -6.49 -1.58
CA ARG A 104 7.42 -5.52 -1.69
C ARG A 104 7.06 -5.35 -3.16
N TYR A 105 5.78 -5.37 -3.42
CA TYR A 105 5.27 -5.36 -4.78
C TYR A 105 4.66 -4.01 -5.14
N LYS A 106 4.78 -3.64 -6.41
CA LYS A 106 4.19 -2.41 -6.95
C LYS A 106 2.67 -2.51 -6.96
N LEU A 107 2.03 -1.35 -7.00
CA LEU A 107 0.57 -1.26 -7.01
C LEU A 107 -0.07 -2.06 -8.16
N ASP A 108 0.46 -1.93 -9.37
CA ASP A 108 -0.03 -2.66 -10.55
C ASP A 108 0.13 -4.18 -10.42
N GLN A 109 1.20 -4.65 -9.76
CA GLN A 109 1.41 -6.06 -9.46
C GLN A 109 0.34 -6.57 -8.47
N TRP A 110 0.04 -5.82 -7.41
CA TRP A 110 -1.03 -6.16 -6.48
C TRP A 110 -2.40 -6.18 -7.14
N LEU A 111 -2.74 -5.14 -7.92
CA LEU A 111 -4.02 -5.04 -8.60
C LEU A 111 -4.23 -6.21 -9.58
N LYS A 112 -3.23 -6.55 -10.38
CA LYS A 112 -3.28 -7.70 -11.28
C LYS A 112 -3.42 -9.01 -10.52
N ALA A 113 -2.63 -9.22 -9.48
CA ALA A 113 -2.68 -10.44 -8.68
C ALA A 113 -4.06 -10.63 -8.00
N ILE A 114 -4.64 -9.56 -7.47
CA ILE A 114 -5.98 -9.57 -6.87
C ILE A 114 -7.05 -9.84 -7.94
N GLY A 115 -6.96 -9.18 -9.09
CA GLY A 115 -7.91 -9.38 -10.19
C GLY A 115 -7.88 -10.81 -10.74
N ASP A 116 -6.69 -11.35 -10.98
CA ASP A 116 -6.50 -12.72 -11.50
C ASP A 116 -6.90 -13.80 -10.48
N ALA A 117 -6.86 -13.49 -9.19
CA ALA A 117 -7.24 -14.44 -8.13
C ALA A 117 -8.75 -14.68 -8.02
N GLY A 118 -9.59 -13.97 -8.78
CA GLY A 118 -11.03 -14.18 -8.82
C GLY A 118 -11.75 -13.67 -7.58
N TYR A 119 -11.32 -12.53 -7.02
CA TYR A 119 -12.13 -11.77 -6.08
C TYR A 119 -13.35 -11.19 -6.79
N THR A 120 -14.50 -11.22 -6.15
CA THR A 120 -15.75 -10.63 -6.67
C THR A 120 -15.94 -9.19 -6.21
N ARG A 121 -15.35 -8.85 -5.05
CA ARG A 121 -15.41 -7.49 -4.47
C ARG A 121 -14.04 -7.07 -3.98
N VAL A 122 -13.65 -5.86 -4.32
CA VAL A 122 -12.37 -5.27 -3.91
C VAL A 122 -12.60 -3.84 -3.41
N ALA A 123 -12.24 -3.57 -2.17
CA ALA A 123 -12.13 -2.21 -1.68
C ALA A 123 -10.68 -1.74 -1.79
N VAL A 124 -10.46 -0.56 -2.35
CA VAL A 124 -9.15 0.09 -2.35
C VAL A 124 -9.21 1.28 -1.40
N GLN A 125 -8.57 1.15 -0.24
CA GLN A 125 -8.54 2.19 0.77
C GLN A 125 -7.24 2.98 0.69
N SER A 126 -7.35 4.27 0.42
CA SER A 126 -6.22 5.19 0.49
C SER A 126 -5.87 5.50 1.95
N LEU A 127 -4.58 5.50 2.26
CA LEU A 127 -4.02 5.99 3.51
C LEU A 127 -3.28 7.34 3.31
N HIS A 128 -3.53 8.02 2.21
CA HIS A 128 -3.01 9.37 1.98
C HIS A 128 -3.77 10.37 2.86
N VAL A 129 -3.05 11.37 3.36
CA VAL A 129 -3.63 12.39 4.25
C VAL A 129 -4.49 13.39 3.48
N ILE A 130 -3.98 13.90 2.37
CA ILE A 130 -4.62 14.94 1.56
C ILE A 130 -4.96 14.43 0.14
N PRO A 131 -5.92 15.03 -0.56
CA PRO A 131 -6.26 14.71 -1.94
C PRO A 131 -5.23 15.29 -2.94
N GLY A 132 -3.94 14.96 -2.74
CA GLY A 132 -2.85 15.39 -3.60
C GLY A 132 -2.69 14.54 -4.86
N GLU A 133 -1.63 14.79 -5.61
CA GLU A 133 -1.35 14.16 -6.90
C GLU A 133 -1.34 12.62 -6.81
N GLU A 134 -0.67 12.08 -5.80
CA GLU A 134 -0.58 10.62 -5.61
C GLU A 134 -1.95 9.98 -5.37
N TYR A 135 -2.79 10.61 -4.53
CA TYR A 135 -4.16 10.12 -4.30
C TYR A 135 -5.00 10.17 -5.58
N LEU A 136 -4.93 11.27 -6.33
CA LEU A 136 -5.71 11.42 -7.55
C LEU A 136 -5.23 10.48 -8.66
N SER A 137 -3.92 10.27 -8.78
CA SER A 137 -3.35 9.27 -9.70
C SER A 137 -3.82 7.87 -9.33
N LEU A 138 -3.71 7.48 -8.06
CA LEU A 138 -4.21 6.21 -7.54
C LEU A 138 -5.68 6.01 -7.93
N MET A 139 -6.57 6.94 -7.55
CA MET A 139 -8.01 6.74 -7.66
C MET A 139 -8.55 6.87 -9.09
N ASN A 140 -7.96 7.70 -9.92
CA ASN A 140 -8.46 7.97 -11.27
C ASN A 140 -7.75 7.13 -12.33
N THR A 141 -6.44 6.95 -12.23
CA THR A 141 -5.65 6.20 -13.21
C THR A 141 -5.56 4.73 -12.85
N ASP A 142 -4.98 4.42 -11.71
CA ASP A 142 -4.70 3.02 -11.37
C ASP A 142 -5.98 2.23 -11.08
N ILE A 143 -6.90 2.82 -10.30
CA ILE A 143 -8.12 2.12 -9.91
C ILE A 143 -9.22 2.30 -10.96
N LYS A 144 -9.65 3.53 -11.24
CA LYS A 144 -10.81 3.74 -12.11
C LYS A 144 -10.53 3.32 -13.55
N LYS A 145 -9.44 3.82 -14.15
CA LYS A 145 -9.14 3.54 -15.55
C LYS A 145 -8.60 2.12 -15.71
N ASN A 146 -7.48 1.80 -15.06
CA ASN A 146 -6.78 0.55 -15.32
C ASN A 146 -7.54 -0.64 -14.71
N PHE A 147 -7.77 -0.66 -13.39
CA PHE A 147 -8.32 -1.82 -12.71
C PHE A 147 -9.79 -2.06 -13.05
N MET A 148 -10.65 -1.03 -12.89
CA MET A 148 -12.09 -1.19 -13.04
C MET A 148 -12.56 -1.24 -14.50
N ILE A 149 -11.92 -0.47 -15.41
CA ILE A 149 -12.41 -0.35 -16.81
C ILE A 149 -11.62 -1.28 -17.71
N ASP A 150 -10.29 -1.17 -17.70
CA ASP A 150 -9.45 -1.83 -18.71
C ASP A 150 -9.17 -3.31 -18.37
N TRP A 151 -8.96 -3.64 -17.07
CA TRP A 151 -8.49 -4.98 -16.70
C TRP A 151 -9.58 -5.89 -16.16
N TYR A 152 -10.37 -5.44 -15.18
CA TYR A 152 -11.32 -6.29 -14.44
C TYR A 152 -12.70 -5.64 -14.28
N PRO A 153 -13.42 -5.34 -15.37
CA PRO A 153 -14.71 -4.64 -15.33
C PRO A 153 -15.83 -5.43 -14.64
N HIS A 154 -15.61 -6.69 -14.34
CA HIS A 154 -16.57 -7.57 -13.68
C HIS A 154 -16.44 -7.59 -12.15
N ILE A 155 -15.39 -6.99 -11.60
CA ILE A 155 -15.18 -6.89 -10.15
C ILE A 155 -15.95 -5.68 -9.61
N ASP A 156 -16.68 -5.88 -8.51
CA ASP A 156 -17.29 -4.78 -7.76
C ASP A 156 -16.23 -4.05 -6.94
N VAL A 157 -15.95 -2.79 -7.27
CA VAL A 157 -14.85 -2.03 -6.68
C VAL A 157 -15.36 -0.83 -5.89
N LEU A 158 -14.99 -0.80 -4.60
CA LEU A 158 -15.21 0.34 -3.73
C LEU A 158 -13.92 1.16 -3.59
N LYS A 159 -14.00 2.48 -3.72
CA LYS A 159 -12.88 3.40 -3.55
C LYS A 159 -13.01 4.15 -2.24
N GLY A 160 -12.04 3.96 -1.33
CA GLY A 160 -11.95 4.69 -0.09
C GLY A 160 -11.32 6.08 -0.28
N ALA A 161 -11.80 7.05 0.47
CA ALA A 161 -11.29 8.42 0.44
C ALA A 161 -9.92 8.53 1.12
N ASN A 162 -9.27 9.68 0.94
CA ASN A 162 -8.10 10.09 1.74
C ASN A 162 -8.56 10.56 3.14
N LEU A 163 -7.63 10.71 4.08
CA LEU A 163 -7.95 11.01 5.47
C LEU A 163 -8.70 12.34 5.65
N LEU A 164 -8.20 13.42 5.05
CA LEU A 164 -8.83 14.76 5.12
C LEU A 164 -9.71 14.98 3.88
N SER A 165 -10.77 14.18 3.73
CA SER A 165 -11.61 14.20 2.54
C SER A 165 -12.77 15.19 2.65
N THR A 166 -13.42 15.23 3.81
CA THR A 166 -14.55 16.10 4.12
C THR A 166 -14.21 17.05 5.26
N ASP A 167 -15.08 18.02 5.52
CA ASP A 167 -14.92 18.92 6.68
C ASP A 167 -15.11 18.15 7.99
N ASP A 168 -16.02 17.18 8.04
CA ASP A 168 -16.22 16.31 9.20
C ASP A 168 -14.94 15.49 9.50
N ASP A 169 -14.30 14.93 8.47
CA ASP A 169 -13.01 14.20 8.64
C ASP A 169 -11.93 15.13 9.19
N THR A 170 -11.91 16.39 8.72
CA THR A 170 -10.96 17.41 9.19
C THR A 170 -11.17 17.74 10.65
N ASP A 171 -12.43 17.93 11.08
CA ASP A 171 -12.80 18.17 12.47
C ASP A 171 -12.45 16.99 13.37
N GLU A 172 -12.70 15.75 12.93
CA GLU A 172 -12.31 14.55 13.68
C GLU A 172 -10.80 14.45 13.87
N VAL A 173 -10.00 14.71 12.83
CA VAL A 173 -8.53 14.71 12.93
C VAL A 173 -8.05 15.84 13.84
N ALA A 174 -8.61 17.04 13.73
CA ALA A 174 -8.29 18.15 14.62
C ALA A 174 -8.58 17.79 16.09
N GLN A 175 -9.72 17.15 16.36
CA GLN A 175 -10.08 16.70 17.71
C GLN A 175 -9.12 15.63 18.25
N VAL A 176 -8.67 14.68 17.41
CA VAL A 176 -7.67 13.67 17.80
C VAL A 176 -6.35 14.34 18.16
N LEU A 177 -5.86 15.29 17.34
CA LEU A 177 -4.64 16.04 17.61
C LEU A 177 -4.76 16.89 18.88
N TYR A 178 -5.88 17.60 19.06
CA TYR A 178 -6.14 18.35 20.26
C TYR A 178 -6.09 17.47 21.51
N ASN A 179 -6.79 16.34 21.50
CA ASN A 179 -6.82 15.42 22.64
C ASN A 179 -5.44 14.85 22.95
N HIS A 180 -4.61 14.63 21.93
CA HIS A 180 -3.25 14.13 22.11
C HIS A 180 -2.31 15.18 22.73
N TYR A 181 -2.48 16.45 22.36
CA TYR A 181 -1.57 17.53 22.78
C TYR A 181 -2.12 18.46 23.86
N LYS A 182 -3.39 18.33 24.28
CA LYS A 182 -4.05 19.27 25.21
C LYS A 182 -3.30 19.51 26.51
N ASP A 183 -2.68 18.48 27.10
CA ASP A 183 -1.93 18.61 28.35
C ASP A 183 -0.64 19.42 28.13
N LYS A 184 0.03 19.25 26.98
CA LYS A 184 1.18 20.07 26.59
C LYS A 184 0.79 21.51 26.27
N LEU A 185 -0.37 21.72 25.65
CA LEU A 185 -0.91 23.04 25.34
C LEU A 185 -1.35 23.82 26.58
N ALA A 186 -1.72 23.13 27.68
CA ALA A 186 -2.07 23.76 28.95
C ALA A 186 -0.86 24.45 29.62
N GLU A 187 0.37 24.08 29.28
CA GLU A 187 1.58 24.70 29.76
C GLU A 187 1.92 25.95 28.94
N LYS A 188 1.85 27.14 29.54
CA LYS A 188 1.99 28.45 28.89
C LYS A 188 3.29 28.66 28.06
N LYS A 189 4.29 27.78 28.20
CA LYS A 189 5.57 27.86 27.50
C LYS A 189 5.65 26.91 26.29
N ASN A 190 4.69 26.06 26.12
CA ASN A 190 4.68 25.07 25.02
C ASN A 190 3.90 25.61 23.83
N ILE A 191 4.39 25.27 22.67
CA ILE A 191 3.66 25.38 21.40
C ILE A 191 3.67 24.02 20.72
N VAL A 192 2.63 23.69 19.98
CA VAL A 192 2.57 22.56 19.08
C VAL A 192 2.63 23.10 17.66
N LEU A 193 3.63 22.68 16.92
CA LEU A 193 3.80 23.03 15.52
C LEU A 193 3.42 21.83 14.66
N LEU A 194 2.37 21.96 13.88
CA LEU A 194 1.96 20.96 12.90
C LEU A 194 2.66 21.23 11.56
N MET A 195 3.31 20.21 11.02
CA MET A 195 4.00 20.31 9.74
C MET A 195 3.42 19.30 8.75
N GLY A 196 2.68 19.79 7.76
CA GLY A 196 2.21 18.99 6.63
C GLY A 196 3.27 18.83 5.56
N HIS A 197 3.19 17.74 4.78
CA HIS A 197 4.09 17.52 3.62
C HIS A 197 3.89 18.61 2.55
N GLY A 198 2.65 19.08 2.38
CA GLY A 198 2.28 19.98 1.30
C GLY A 198 2.11 19.27 -0.04
N ASN A 199 1.60 20.02 -1.02
CA ASN A 199 1.50 19.60 -2.42
C ASN A 199 2.02 20.75 -3.32
N PRO A 200 3.01 20.51 -4.19
CA PRO A 200 3.60 21.55 -5.00
C PRO A 200 2.67 22.05 -6.11
N ASP A 201 1.70 21.24 -6.56
CA ASP A 201 0.78 21.63 -7.60
C ASP A 201 -0.39 22.45 -7.04
N VAL A 202 -0.40 23.74 -7.41
CA VAL A 202 -1.44 24.70 -6.97
C VAL A 202 -2.83 24.41 -7.57
N ASN A 203 -2.93 23.58 -8.58
CA ASN A 203 -4.21 23.16 -9.15
C ASN A 203 -4.98 22.20 -8.22
N TYR A 204 -4.30 21.58 -7.28
CA TYR A 204 -4.93 20.75 -6.27
C TYR A 204 -5.16 21.56 -5.00
N ASN A 205 -6.41 21.67 -4.56
CA ASN A 205 -6.77 22.34 -3.31
C ASN A 205 -6.38 21.53 -2.04
N ALA A 206 -5.32 20.73 -2.17
CA ALA A 206 -4.90 19.79 -1.13
C ALA A 206 -4.25 20.48 0.07
N ASN A 207 -3.56 21.62 -0.15
CA ASN A 207 -2.86 22.33 0.91
C ASN A 207 -3.81 23.03 1.89
N THR A 208 -5.03 23.40 1.46
CA THR A 208 -6.01 24.03 2.35
C THR A 208 -6.45 23.09 3.47
N LYS A 209 -6.48 21.79 3.22
CA LYS A 209 -6.85 20.79 4.24
C LYS A 209 -5.93 20.79 5.46
N TYR A 210 -4.65 21.10 5.28
CA TYR A 210 -3.75 21.25 6.43
C TYR A 210 -4.07 22.50 7.25
N SER A 211 -4.49 23.59 6.60
CA SER A 211 -4.88 24.82 7.31
C SER A 211 -6.23 24.69 8.02
N GLU A 212 -7.13 23.87 7.50
CA GLU A 212 -8.43 23.60 8.10
C GLU A 212 -8.31 22.81 9.42
N VAL A 213 -7.28 21.96 9.57
CA VAL A 213 -7.00 21.21 10.82
C VAL A 213 -6.45 22.10 11.93
N GLN A 214 -5.84 23.24 11.61
CA GLN A 214 -5.24 24.17 12.58
C GLN A 214 -6.28 24.98 13.32
#